data_73d1d1b682cdaf688593eb37a4e8cb6b
#
_entry.id   73d1d1b682cdaf688593eb37a4e8cb6b
#
_cell.length_a   1.000
_cell.length_b   1.000
_cell.length_c   1.000
_cell.angle_alpha   90.00
_cell.angle_beta   90.00
_cell.angle_gamma   90.00
#
_symmetry.space_group_name_H-M   'P 1'
#
loop_
_entity.id
_entity.type
_entity.pdbx_description
1 polymer ?
#
loop_
_entity_poly.entity_id
_entity_poly.type
_entity_poly.pdbx_seq_one_letter_code
_entity_poly.pdbx_strand_id
1 'polypeptide(L)'
;MIYVMSDIHGDFQSFYKMLVKINFSSYDELFILGDIVDKGKENLCLLDFIWKNENIYLIKGNHEYLFERYLQGIVTAEIWDACGGTATRWEVDRLSVDKKADILMFLKGLPIYRNITIKDKSYFLTHSGYHADFEIIDPKTGLVDIQKSVDGAVAWDQEQYLFSNDIHYIPQKIKFDKRIIVGHYATLFLAEYRQANIYYGERYIDIDTGNKRRNRGGRLACLRLNDGREYYV
;
A
#
# COMPACT_ATOMS: atom_id res chain seq x y z
N MET A 1 -6.98 -18.05 5.10
CA MET A 1 -6.79 -16.92 6.02
C MET A 1 -6.68 -15.64 5.21
N ILE A 2 -6.86 -14.46 5.85
CA ILE A 2 -6.72 -13.15 5.19
C ILE A 2 -5.53 -12.43 5.77
N TYR A 3 -4.58 -12.07 4.91
CA TYR A 3 -3.32 -11.41 5.27
C TYR A 3 -3.23 -10.03 4.61
N VAL A 4 -2.50 -9.12 5.25
CA VAL A 4 -2.21 -7.78 4.72
C VAL A 4 -0.73 -7.47 4.87
N MET A 5 -0.12 -6.92 3.83
CA MET A 5 1.27 -6.42 3.77
C MET A 5 1.30 -5.05 3.08
N SER A 6 2.40 -4.33 3.19
CA SER A 6 2.63 -3.05 2.50
C SER A 6 4.11 -2.81 2.24
N ASP A 7 4.42 -1.88 1.33
CA ASP A 7 5.73 -1.25 1.15
C ASP A 7 6.90 -2.24 1.00
N ILE A 8 6.76 -3.19 0.07
CA ILE A 8 7.74 -4.25 -0.18
C ILE A 8 8.95 -3.69 -0.94
N HIS A 9 8.71 -2.78 -1.90
CA HIS A 9 9.74 -2.05 -2.64
C HIS A 9 10.79 -2.95 -3.30
N GLY A 10 10.39 -3.85 -4.19
CA GLY A 10 11.29 -4.70 -4.97
C GLY A 10 12.18 -5.63 -4.13
N ASP A 11 11.76 -5.97 -2.91
CA ASP A 11 12.45 -6.93 -2.04
C ASP A 11 11.73 -8.29 -2.12
N PHE A 12 11.87 -8.95 -3.27
CA PHE A 12 11.25 -10.24 -3.52
C PHE A 12 11.69 -11.31 -2.51
N GLN A 13 12.94 -11.26 -2.07
CA GLN A 13 13.49 -12.22 -1.11
C GLN A 13 12.76 -12.15 0.24
N SER A 14 12.52 -10.95 0.76
CA SER A 14 11.78 -10.77 2.02
C SER A 14 10.29 -11.12 1.85
N PHE A 15 9.70 -10.75 0.71
CA PHE A 15 8.35 -11.13 0.38
C PHE A 15 8.18 -12.65 0.34
N TYR A 16 9.03 -13.37 -0.38
CA TYR A 16 8.98 -14.82 -0.47
C TYR A 16 9.22 -15.51 0.88
N LYS A 17 10.20 -15.02 1.67
CA LYS A 17 10.41 -15.48 3.06
C LYS A 17 9.16 -15.29 3.92
N MET A 18 8.43 -14.19 3.72
CA MET A 18 7.17 -13.97 4.43
C MET A 18 6.11 -14.99 4.03
N LEU A 19 5.92 -15.26 2.73
CA LEU A 19 4.98 -16.28 2.27
C LEU A 19 5.26 -17.66 2.87
N VAL A 20 6.55 -18.05 2.91
CA VAL A 20 6.98 -19.29 3.58
C VAL A 20 6.66 -19.26 5.08
N LYS A 21 6.98 -18.14 5.75
CA LYS A 21 6.78 -17.99 7.20
C LYS A 21 5.32 -18.09 7.64
N ILE A 22 4.40 -17.56 6.82
CA ILE A 22 2.97 -17.64 7.09
C ILE A 22 2.33 -18.93 6.57
N ASN A 23 3.10 -19.78 5.88
CA ASN A 23 2.64 -20.97 5.17
C ASN A 23 1.48 -20.63 4.21
N PHE A 24 1.68 -19.58 3.39
CA PHE A 24 0.68 -19.07 2.44
C PHE A 24 0.31 -20.13 1.40
N SER A 25 -0.98 -20.29 1.16
CA SER A 25 -1.52 -21.32 0.27
C SER A 25 -2.62 -20.76 -0.65
N SER A 26 -3.10 -21.56 -1.59
CA SER A 26 -4.21 -21.19 -2.47
C SER A 26 -5.56 -20.99 -1.76
N TYR A 27 -5.68 -21.36 -0.49
CA TYR A 27 -6.86 -21.14 0.35
C TYR A 27 -6.81 -19.81 1.13
N ASP A 28 -5.71 -19.08 1.01
CA ASP A 28 -5.48 -17.83 1.70
C ASP A 28 -5.64 -16.66 0.73
N GLU A 29 -5.93 -15.48 1.24
CA GLU A 29 -5.96 -14.23 0.50
C GLU A 29 -4.91 -13.27 1.08
N LEU A 30 -4.16 -12.63 0.21
CA LEU A 30 -3.17 -11.61 0.59
C LEU A 30 -3.52 -10.29 -0.08
N PHE A 31 -3.72 -9.24 0.72
CA PHE A 31 -3.85 -7.86 0.27
C PHE A 31 -2.54 -7.13 0.46
N ILE A 32 -2.03 -6.49 -0.58
CA ILE A 32 -0.82 -5.66 -0.54
C ILE A 32 -1.24 -4.21 -0.75
N LEU A 33 -0.95 -3.37 0.23
CA LEU A 33 -1.40 -1.97 0.26
C LEU A 33 -0.44 -1.04 -0.50
N GLY A 34 -0.02 -1.43 -1.70
CA GLY A 34 0.82 -0.63 -2.57
C GLY A 34 2.32 -0.72 -2.28
N ASP A 35 3.07 0.04 -3.08
CA ASP A 35 4.51 0.22 -3.01
C ASP A 35 5.30 -1.09 -3.10
N ILE A 36 4.97 -1.90 -4.10
CA ILE A 36 5.72 -3.14 -4.38
C ILE A 36 6.98 -2.87 -5.21
N VAL A 37 7.01 -1.78 -6.00
CA VAL A 37 8.12 -1.40 -6.86
C VAL A 37 8.98 -0.30 -6.23
N ASP A 38 10.07 0.03 -6.91
CA ASP A 38 11.05 1.07 -6.56
C ASP A 38 11.91 0.77 -5.33
N LYS A 39 13.00 1.50 -5.19
CA LYS A 39 13.98 1.38 -4.10
C LYS A 39 14.65 0.00 -3.95
N GLY A 40 14.10 -1.05 -4.56
CA GLY A 40 14.62 -2.42 -4.52
C GLY A 40 15.31 -2.86 -5.80
N LYS A 41 15.61 -4.16 -5.90
CA LYS A 41 16.38 -4.72 -7.03
C LYS A 41 15.62 -5.76 -7.85
N GLU A 42 14.46 -6.22 -7.38
CA GLU A 42 13.69 -7.32 -7.99
C GLU A 42 12.24 -6.86 -8.25
N ASN A 43 12.10 -5.66 -8.86
CA ASN A 43 10.81 -4.96 -8.98
C ASN A 43 9.87 -5.69 -9.93
N LEU A 44 10.32 -5.99 -11.15
CA LEU A 44 9.49 -6.70 -12.13
C LEU A 44 9.29 -8.17 -11.78
N CYS A 45 10.24 -8.79 -11.07
CA CYS A 45 10.05 -10.14 -10.56
C CYS A 45 8.90 -10.20 -9.55
N LEU A 46 8.85 -9.24 -8.62
CA LEU A 46 7.78 -9.13 -7.64
C LEU A 46 6.44 -8.81 -8.31
N LEU A 47 6.42 -7.85 -9.24
CA LEU A 47 5.22 -7.47 -10.00
C LEU A 47 4.65 -8.69 -10.75
N ASP A 48 5.50 -9.42 -11.49
CA ASP A 48 5.09 -10.59 -12.27
C ASP A 48 4.55 -11.72 -11.36
N PHE A 49 5.17 -11.92 -10.21
CA PHE A 49 4.70 -12.90 -9.22
C PHE A 49 3.30 -12.52 -8.71
N ILE A 50 3.08 -11.27 -8.31
CA ILE A 50 1.79 -10.80 -7.80
C ILE A 50 0.73 -10.89 -8.90
N TRP A 51 1.03 -10.45 -10.10
CA TRP A 51 0.10 -10.46 -11.23
C TRP A 51 -0.40 -11.86 -11.60
N LYS A 52 0.47 -12.88 -11.47
CA LYS A 52 0.13 -14.28 -11.80
C LYS A 52 -0.62 -15.04 -10.72
N ASN A 53 -0.71 -14.50 -9.51
CA ASN A 53 -1.35 -15.18 -8.38
C ASN A 53 -2.71 -14.55 -8.07
N GLU A 54 -3.79 -15.23 -8.42
CA GLU A 54 -5.18 -14.75 -8.33
C GLU A 54 -5.67 -14.48 -6.89
N ASN A 55 -5.00 -15.03 -5.90
CA ASN A 55 -5.30 -14.83 -4.48
C ASN A 55 -4.40 -13.79 -3.79
N ILE A 56 -3.63 -13.03 -4.59
CA ILE A 56 -2.85 -11.87 -4.14
C ILE A 56 -3.42 -10.61 -4.80
N TYR A 57 -3.91 -9.69 -3.99
CA TYR A 57 -4.58 -8.47 -4.42
C TYR A 57 -3.70 -7.26 -4.14
N LEU A 58 -3.32 -6.54 -5.18
CA LEU A 58 -2.56 -5.30 -5.06
C LEU A 58 -3.49 -4.08 -5.06
N ILE A 59 -3.30 -3.18 -4.12
CA ILE A 59 -3.86 -1.84 -4.08
C ILE A 59 -2.81 -0.87 -4.59
N LYS A 60 -3.21 0.16 -5.33
CA LYS A 60 -2.28 1.13 -5.90
C LYS A 60 -1.66 2.00 -4.81
N GLY A 61 -0.33 2.03 -4.74
CA GLY A 61 0.45 3.00 -3.98
C GLY A 61 0.96 4.14 -4.87
N ASN A 62 1.62 5.12 -4.27
CA ASN A 62 2.20 6.23 -5.02
C ASN A 62 3.35 5.79 -5.94
N HIS A 63 4.06 4.70 -5.64
CA HIS A 63 5.11 4.16 -6.51
C HIS A 63 4.52 3.45 -7.74
N GLU A 64 3.41 2.72 -7.64
CA GLU A 64 2.68 2.20 -8.79
C GLU A 64 2.10 3.32 -9.64
N TYR A 65 1.62 4.41 -9.03
CA TYR A 65 1.15 5.60 -9.74
C TYR A 65 2.27 6.27 -10.54
N LEU A 66 3.45 6.51 -9.96
CA LEU A 66 4.61 7.07 -10.67
C LEU A 66 5.03 6.17 -11.83
N PHE A 67 5.06 4.86 -11.64
CA PHE A 67 5.37 3.89 -12.68
C PHE A 67 4.36 3.96 -13.84
N GLU A 68 3.07 4.00 -13.52
CA GLU A 68 2.02 4.19 -14.53
C GLU A 68 2.24 5.48 -15.32
N ARG A 69 2.48 6.60 -14.63
CA ARG A 69 2.69 7.93 -15.25
C ARG A 69 3.95 7.97 -16.12
N TYR A 70 5.01 7.27 -15.71
CA TYR A 70 6.21 7.13 -16.53
C TYR A 70 5.91 6.38 -17.84
N LEU A 71 5.21 5.26 -17.79
CA LEU A 71 4.82 4.50 -18.98
C LEU A 71 3.89 5.27 -19.92
N GLN A 72 3.13 6.22 -19.39
CA GLN A 72 2.30 7.15 -20.18
C GLN A 72 3.10 8.33 -20.78
N GLY A 73 4.36 8.51 -20.41
CA GLY A 73 5.19 9.65 -20.82
C GLY A 73 4.83 10.97 -20.10
N ILE A 74 4.09 10.90 -18.99
CA ILE A 74 3.66 12.08 -18.19
C ILE A 74 4.73 12.46 -17.17
N VAL A 75 5.32 11.48 -16.47
CA VAL A 75 6.42 11.67 -15.53
C VAL A 75 7.74 11.36 -16.25
N THR A 76 8.74 12.24 -16.08
CA THR A 76 10.07 12.04 -16.68
C THR A 76 10.91 11.05 -15.87
N ALA A 77 11.99 10.54 -16.49
CA ALA A 77 12.94 9.65 -15.82
C ALA A 77 13.54 10.30 -14.57
N GLU A 78 13.88 11.59 -14.64
CA GLU A 78 14.50 12.34 -13.55
C GLU A 78 13.56 12.45 -12.34
N ILE A 79 12.29 12.71 -12.57
CA ILE A 79 11.27 12.81 -11.50
C ILE A 79 11.11 11.44 -10.83
N TRP A 80 10.94 10.38 -11.62
CA TRP A 80 10.77 9.04 -11.05
C TRP A 80 12.02 8.55 -10.32
N ASP A 81 13.21 8.80 -10.89
CA ASP A 81 14.49 8.46 -10.26
C ASP A 81 14.68 9.16 -8.91
N ALA A 82 14.29 10.45 -8.81
CA ALA A 82 14.33 11.21 -7.56
C ALA A 82 13.40 10.60 -6.47
N CYS A 83 12.33 9.92 -6.88
CA CYS A 83 11.44 9.19 -5.99
C CYS A 83 11.91 7.75 -5.68
N GLY A 84 13.05 7.31 -6.25
CA GLY A 84 13.62 5.98 -6.02
C GLY A 84 13.32 4.96 -7.12
N GLY A 85 12.79 5.40 -8.28
CA GLY A 85 12.38 4.57 -9.40
C GLY A 85 13.50 4.03 -10.29
N THR A 86 14.74 4.49 -10.10
CA THR A 86 15.89 4.18 -10.99
C THR A 86 16.01 2.68 -11.31
N ALA A 87 15.93 1.81 -10.30
CA ALA A 87 16.08 0.36 -10.52
C ALA A 87 14.91 -0.20 -11.33
N THR A 88 13.67 0.16 -11.00
CA THR A 88 12.47 -0.25 -11.75
C THR A 88 12.53 0.24 -13.19
N ARG A 89 12.90 1.50 -13.39
CA ARG A 89 13.04 2.09 -14.72
C ARG A 89 14.04 1.33 -15.58
N TRP A 90 15.21 0.99 -15.06
CA TRP A 90 16.21 0.20 -15.79
C TRP A 90 15.73 -1.21 -16.17
N GLU A 91 14.92 -1.84 -15.33
CA GLU A 91 14.28 -3.11 -15.67
C GLU A 91 13.26 -2.92 -16.81
N VAL A 92 12.41 -1.90 -16.69
CA VAL A 92 11.31 -1.59 -17.62
C VAL A 92 11.80 -1.10 -18.98
N ASP A 93 12.82 -0.25 -19.03
CA ASP A 93 13.33 0.33 -20.28
C ASP A 93 13.85 -0.74 -21.26
N ARG A 94 14.24 -1.91 -20.74
CA ARG A 94 14.69 -3.06 -21.54
C ARG A 94 13.57 -3.96 -22.07
N LEU A 95 12.33 -3.72 -21.66
CA LEU A 95 11.17 -4.48 -22.12
C LEU A 95 10.73 -4.06 -23.51
N SER A 96 10.09 -5.00 -24.21
CA SER A 96 9.38 -4.70 -25.47
C SER A 96 8.20 -3.73 -25.23
N VAL A 97 7.77 -3.09 -26.31
CA VAL A 97 6.60 -2.17 -26.29
C VAL A 97 5.36 -2.90 -25.80
N ASP A 98 5.13 -4.13 -26.24
CA ASP A 98 3.96 -4.92 -25.83
C ASP A 98 3.96 -5.22 -24.33
N LYS A 99 5.12 -5.61 -23.77
CA LYS A 99 5.26 -5.84 -22.34
C LYS A 99 5.02 -4.56 -21.52
N LYS A 100 5.51 -3.42 -21.98
CA LYS A 100 5.24 -2.11 -21.34
C LYS A 100 3.75 -1.78 -21.38
N ALA A 101 3.08 -2.09 -22.50
CA ALA A 101 1.63 -1.88 -22.64
C ALA A 101 0.84 -2.79 -21.67
N ASP A 102 1.22 -4.07 -21.56
CA ASP A 102 0.59 -5.01 -20.62
C ASP A 102 0.72 -4.52 -19.18
N ILE A 103 1.92 -4.10 -18.78
CA ILE A 103 2.18 -3.55 -17.42
C ILE A 103 1.35 -2.28 -17.20
N LEU A 104 1.30 -1.38 -18.18
CA LEU A 104 0.49 -0.16 -18.10
C LEU A 104 -0.99 -0.48 -17.87
N MET A 105 -1.52 -1.46 -18.59
CA MET A 105 -2.92 -1.89 -18.42
C MET A 105 -3.17 -2.48 -17.03
N PHE A 106 -2.24 -3.30 -16.53
CA PHE A 106 -2.30 -3.82 -15.17
C PHE A 106 -2.30 -2.70 -14.11
N LEU A 107 -1.36 -1.74 -14.19
CA LEU A 107 -1.25 -0.62 -13.25
C LEU A 107 -2.50 0.27 -13.26
N LYS A 108 -3.07 0.54 -14.45
CA LYS A 108 -4.33 1.30 -14.59
C LYS A 108 -5.50 0.61 -13.91
N GLY A 109 -5.55 -0.72 -13.95
CA GLY A 109 -6.61 -1.53 -13.35
C GLY A 109 -6.52 -1.68 -11.82
N LEU A 110 -5.43 -1.23 -11.18
CA LEU A 110 -5.28 -1.36 -9.74
C LEU A 110 -6.29 -0.50 -8.97
N PRO A 111 -6.99 -1.08 -7.99
CA PRO A 111 -7.88 -0.32 -7.12
C PRO A 111 -7.10 0.58 -6.16
N ILE A 112 -7.72 1.67 -5.72
CA ILE A 112 -7.16 2.59 -4.72
C ILE A 112 -7.41 2.09 -3.30
N TYR A 113 -8.47 1.32 -3.10
CA TYR A 113 -8.82 0.72 -1.82
C TYR A 113 -9.60 -0.60 -1.99
N ARG A 114 -9.74 -1.33 -0.90
CA ARG A 114 -10.63 -2.49 -0.78
C ARG A 114 -11.38 -2.42 0.55
N ASN A 115 -12.68 -2.72 0.50
CA ASN A 115 -13.47 -2.99 1.70
C ASN A 115 -13.50 -4.50 1.94
N ILE A 116 -13.19 -4.92 3.16
CA ILE A 116 -13.31 -6.30 3.57
C ILE A 116 -14.04 -6.38 4.91
N THR A 117 -14.82 -7.44 5.10
CA THR A 117 -15.50 -7.71 6.37
C THR A 117 -15.12 -9.09 6.86
N ILE A 118 -14.65 -9.17 8.08
CA ILE A 118 -14.29 -10.43 8.73
C ILE A 118 -15.09 -10.53 10.01
N LYS A 119 -16.00 -11.51 10.08
CA LYS A 119 -17.02 -11.59 11.13
C LYS A 119 -17.79 -10.25 11.18
N ASP A 120 -17.78 -9.56 12.32
CA ASP A 120 -18.50 -8.29 12.51
C ASP A 120 -17.62 -7.05 12.36
N LYS A 121 -16.38 -7.20 11.86
CA LYS A 121 -15.41 -6.10 11.72
C LYS A 121 -15.24 -5.72 10.26
N SER A 122 -15.54 -4.46 9.94
CA SER A 122 -15.31 -3.89 8.62
C SER A 122 -13.99 -3.14 8.58
N TYR A 123 -13.17 -3.44 7.56
CA TYR A 123 -11.88 -2.83 7.31
C TYR A 123 -11.89 -2.09 5.97
N PHE A 124 -11.25 -0.95 5.95
CA PHE A 124 -10.94 -0.19 4.75
C PHE A 124 -9.44 -0.27 4.50
N LEU A 125 -9.05 -1.00 3.46
CA LEU A 125 -7.66 -1.20 3.08
C LEU A 125 -7.27 -0.19 2.01
N THR A 126 -6.24 0.60 2.24
CA THR A 126 -5.75 1.59 1.29
C THR A 126 -4.27 1.88 1.55
N HIS A 127 -3.58 2.53 0.60
CA HIS A 127 -2.17 2.86 0.77
C HIS A 127 -1.98 4.05 1.71
N SER A 128 -2.56 5.23 1.38
CA SER A 128 -2.30 6.50 2.08
C SER A 128 -3.32 6.84 3.18
N GLY A 129 -4.52 6.26 3.09
CA GLY A 129 -5.56 6.40 4.12
C GLY A 129 -6.56 7.51 3.87
N TYR A 130 -6.34 8.68 4.41
CA TYR A 130 -7.30 9.78 4.48
C TYR A 130 -6.70 11.07 3.92
N HIS A 131 -7.54 11.93 3.37
CA HIS A 131 -7.17 13.29 2.95
C HIS A 131 -8.11 14.30 3.62
N ALA A 132 -7.55 15.21 4.40
CA ALA A 132 -8.31 16.09 5.30
C ALA A 132 -9.31 17.02 4.59
N ASP A 133 -8.99 17.47 3.37
CA ASP A 133 -9.83 18.40 2.60
C ASP A 133 -11.10 17.76 2.03
N PHE A 134 -11.21 16.42 2.08
CA PHE A 134 -12.31 15.66 1.49
C PHE A 134 -13.13 14.89 2.53
N GLU A 135 -13.20 15.40 3.76
CA GLU A 135 -13.97 14.77 4.84
C GLU A 135 -15.48 14.81 4.56
N ILE A 136 -16.09 13.64 4.44
CA ILE A 136 -17.54 13.48 4.32
C ILE A 136 -18.08 12.79 5.56
N ILE A 137 -18.86 13.53 6.35
CA ILE A 137 -19.46 13.01 7.58
C ILE A 137 -20.88 12.51 7.29
N ASP A 138 -21.20 11.30 7.72
CA ASP A 138 -22.57 10.80 7.72
C ASP A 138 -23.38 11.54 8.79
N PRO A 139 -24.43 12.29 8.41
CA PRO A 139 -25.21 13.09 9.35
C PRO A 139 -26.01 12.26 10.37
N LYS A 140 -26.22 10.98 10.13
CA LYS A 140 -26.95 10.09 11.04
C LYS A 140 -26.07 9.52 12.15
N THR A 141 -24.81 9.22 11.83
CA THR A 141 -23.88 8.58 12.76
C THR A 141 -22.86 9.55 13.34
N GLY A 142 -22.59 10.67 12.67
CA GLY A 142 -21.52 11.61 13.00
C GLY A 142 -20.11 11.04 12.69
N LEU A 143 -20.04 9.89 12.00
CA LEU A 143 -18.78 9.27 11.58
C LEU A 143 -18.38 9.75 10.20
N VAL A 144 -17.09 9.79 9.93
CA VAL A 144 -16.57 10.01 8.58
C VAL A 144 -16.81 8.75 7.75
N ASP A 145 -17.54 8.89 6.64
CA ASP A 145 -17.66 7.87 5.59
C ASP A 145 -16.33 7.84 4.82
N ILE A 146 -15.43 6.93 5.24
CA ILE A 146 -14.07 6.90 4.67
C ILE A 146 -14.08 6.61 3.18
N GLN A 147 -14.99 5.77 2.71
CA GLN A 147 -15.05 5.45 1.28
C GLN A 147 -15.43 6.68 0.46
N LYS A 148 -16.50 7.38 0.81
CA LYS A 148 -16.90 8.59 0.06
C LYS A 148 -15.85 9.69 0.14
N SER A 149 -15.19 9.84 1.28
CA SER A 149 -14.10 10.80 1.45
C SER A 149 -12.94 10.49 0.50
N VAL A 150 -12.52 9.22 0.40
CA VAL A 150 -11.48 8.78 -0.52
C VAL A 150 -11.92 8.89 -1.98
N ASP A 151 -13.15 8.51 -2.31
CA ASP A 151 -13.70 8.66 -3.66
C ASP A 151 -13.67 10.13 -4.12
N GLY A 152 -14.02 11.06 -3.24
CA GLY A 152 -13.94 12.49 -3.50
C GLY A 152 -12.51 13.00 -3.71
N ALA A 153 -11.59 12.60 -2.84
CA ALA A 153 -10.18 12.98 -2.94
C ALA A 153 -9.54 12.46 -4.24
N VAL A 154 -9.77 11.20 -4.58
CA VAL A 154 -9.25 10.56 -5.80
C VAL A 154 -9.84 11.17 -7.07
N ALA A 155 -11.13 11.51 -7.06
CA ALA A 155 -11.78 12.16 -8.20
C ALA A 155 -11.26 13.58 -8.43
N TRP A 156 -10.84 14.28 -7.38
CA TRP A 156 -10.23 15.61 -7.47
C TRP A 156 -8.78 15.53 -7.93
N ASP A 157 -7.94 14.80 -7.21
CA ASP A 157 -6.52 14.60 -7.53
C ASP A 157 -6.00 13.30 -6.92
N GLN A 158 -5.88 12.27 -7.76
CA GLN A 158 -5.38 10.96 -7.35
C GLN A 158 -3.93 11.02 -6.85
N GLU A 159 -3.09 11.89 -7.45
CA GLU A 159 -1.70 12.05 -7.03
C GLU A 159 -1.63 12.61 -5.62
N GLN A 160 -2.32 13.72 -5.37
CA GLN A 160 -2.37 14.35 -4.07
C GLN A 160 -2.85 13.37 -2.99
N TYR A 161 -3.89 12.58 -3.29
CA TYR A 161 -4.37 11.54 -2.37
C TYR A 161 -3.31 10.48 -2.08
N LEU A 162 -2.67 9.91 -3.13
CA LEU A 162 -1.70 8.82 -2.96
C LEU A 162 -0.42 9.24 -2.24
N PHE A 163 -0.08 10.53 -2.26
CA PHE A 163 1.08 11.09 -1.54
C PHE A 163 0.71 11.71 -0.19
N SER A 164 -0.57 11.70 0.21
CA SER A 164 -1.01 12.27 1.49
C SER A 164 -0.53 11.44 2.68
N ASN A 165 -0.17 12.15 3.75
CA ASN A 165 0.14 11.59 5.07
C ASN A 165 -0.85 12.04 6.15
N ASP A 166 -1.99 12.61 5.75
CA ASP A 166 -2.95 13.26 6.65
C ASP A 166 -3.48 12.32 7.73
N ILE A 167 -3.60 11.02 7.42
CA ILE A 167 -4.07 10.00 8.37
C ILE A 167 -3.28 10.00 9.69
N HIS A 168 -2.01 10.38 9.66
CA HIS A 168 -1.13 10.40 10.83
C HIS A 168 -1.31 11.67 11.69
N TYR A 169 -1.96 12.71 11.15
CA TYR A 169 -2.09 14.04 11.78
C TYR A 169 -3.52 14.43 12.09
N ILE A 170 -4.49 13.54 11.82
CA ILE A 170 -5.91 13.84 12.06
C ILE A 170 -6.22 14.08 13.54
N PRO A 171 -7.09 15.07 13.87
CA PRO A 171 -7.51 15.34 15.22
C PRO A 171 -8.17 14.12 15.89
N GLN A 172 -7.95 13.94 17.20
CA GLN A 172 -8.49 12.79 17.97
C GLN A 172 -10.02 12.68 17.92
N LYS A 173 -10.74 13.80 17.73
CA LYS A 173 -12.20 13.83 17.65
C LYS A 173 -12.77 13.14 16.40
N ILE A 174 -11.99 13.01 15.32
CA ILE A 174 -12.43 12.39 14.06
C ILE A 174 -12.52 10.88 14.25
N LYS A 175 -13.69 10.32 13.91
CA LYS A 175 -13.95 8.87 13.95
C LYS A 175 -14.46 8.42 12.59
N PHE A 176 -14.04 7.26 12.15
CA PHE A 176 -14.41 6.66 10.88
C PHE A 176 -15.47 5.56 11.04
N ASP A 177 -16.25 5.34 9.98
CA ASP A 177 -17.25 4.26 9.91
C ASP A 177 -16.61 2.86 9.83
N LYS A 178 -15.33 2.76 9.41
CA LYS A 178 -14.56 1.51 9.29
C LYS A 178 -13.19 1.63 9.94
N ARG A 179 -12.59 0.49 10.27
CA ARG A 179 -11.19 0.42 10.68
C ARG A 179 -10.29 0.54 9.45
N ILE A 180 -9.48 1.57 9.40
CA ILE A 180 -8.57 1.82 8.26
C ILE A 180 -7.27 1.05 8.48
N ILE A 181 -6.74 0.42 7.42
CA ILE A 181 -5.39 -0.17 7.41
C ILE A 181 -4.60 0.49 6.28
N VAL A 182 -3.42 1.01 6.61
CA VAL A 182 -2.55 1.78 5.71
C VAL A 182 -1.12 1.26 5.68
N GLY A 183 -0.36 1.74 4.69
CA GLY A 183 1.09 1.69 4.60
C GLY A 183 1.67 3.08 4.40
N HIS A 184 2.60 3.25 3.43
CA HIS A 184 3.12 4.50 2.92
C HIS A 184 4.11 5.23 3.82
N TYR A 185 3.77 5.46 5.08
CA TYR A 185 4.60 6.21 6.01
C TYR A 185 5.11 5.29 7.13
N ALA A 186 6.39 4.95 7.05
CA ALA A 186 6.93 3.94 7.94
C ALA A 186 6.76 4.29 9.42
N THR A 187 6.24 3.34 10.20
CA THR A 187 5.98 3.46 11.65
C THR A 187 7.22 3.89 12.45
N LEU A 188 8.42 3.63 11.93
CA LEU A 188 9.70 4.14 12.43
C LEU A 188 9.76 5.67 12.53
N PHE A 189 8.97 6.39 11.72
CA PHE A 189 8.96 7.84 11.64
C PHE A 189 7.77 8.49 12.35
N LEU A 190 6.80 7.70 12.83
CA LEU A 190 5.70 8.21 13.65
C LEU A 190 6.26 8.81 14.95
N ALA A 191 6.02 10.12 15.17
CA ALA A 191 6.69 10.91 16.19
C ALA A 191 6.65 10.33 17.60
N GLU A 192 5.52 9.70 17.97
CA GLU A 192 5.29 9.16 19.31
C GLU A 192 5.52 7.64 19.41
N TYR A 193 5.75 6.95 18.27
CA TYR A 193 5.90 5.49 18.23
C TYR A 193 7.33 5.02 17.98
N ARG A 194 7.92 5.44 16.85
CA ARG A 194 9.33 5.20 16.45
C ARG A 194 9.80 3.74 16.55
N GLN A 195 8.96 2.80 16.20
CA GLN A 195 9.26 1.38 16.24
C GLN A 195 8.98 0.72 14.89
N ALA A 196 9.80 -0.30 14.54
CA ALA A 196 9.59 -1.12 13.34
C ALA A 196 8.56 -2.24 13.59
N ASN A 197 7.43 -1.90 14.18
CA ASN A 197 6.31 -2.79 14.47
C ASN A 197 5.03 -2.22 13.86
N ILE A 198 4.03 -3.05 13.66
CA ILE A 198 2.69 -2.59 13.27
C ILE A 198 2.17 -1.62 14.34
N TYR A 199 1.70 -0.46 13.91
CA TYR A 199 1.09 0.55 14.78
C TYR A 199 -0.42 0.33 14.86
N TYR A 200 -0.93 0.25 16.08
CA TYR A 200 -2.37 0.14 16.36
C TYR A 200 -2.87 1.43 17.03
N GLY A 201 -3.24 2.40 16.21
CA GLY A 201 -3.94 3.58 16.71
C GLY A 201 -5.42 3.29 16.98
N GLU A 202 -6.14 4.22 17.59
CA GLU A 202 -7.60 4.08 17.80
C GLU A 202 -8.39 4.06 16.49
N ARG A 203 -7.91 4.78 15.47
CA ARG A 203 -8.61 5.06 14.22
C ARG A 203 -8.12 4.23 13.05
N TYR A 204 -6.83 3.93 13.00
CA TYR A 204 -6.20 3.20 11.91
C TYR A 204 -5.10 2.25 12.43
N ILE A 205 -4.71 1.34 11.57
CA ILE A 205 -3.56 0.45 11.73
C ILE A 205 -2.58 0.81 10.63
N ASP A 206 -1.30 1.02 10.98
CA ASP A 206 -0.25 1.22 9.99
C ASP A 206 0.68 0.01 9.99
N ILE A 207 0.86 -0.58 8.80
CA ILE A 207 1.64 -1.82 8.61
C ILE A 207 2.93 -1.61 7.83
N ASP A 208 3.27 -0.37 7.41
CA ASP A 208 4.61 -0.08 6.89
C ASP A 208 5.61 -0.01 8.04
N THR A 209 6.30 -1.09 8.29
CA THR A 209 7.32 -1.18 9.34
C THR A 209 8.74 -0.89 8.84
N GLY A 210 8.84 -0.24 7.67
CA GLY A 210 10.09 0.26 7.13
C GLY A 210 10.98 -0.79 6.47
N ASN A 211 10.44 -1.68 5.63
CA ASN A 211 11.23 -2.71 4.94
C ASN A 211 12.50 -2.16 4.26
N LYS A 212 12.45 -0.96 3.66
CA LYS A 212 13.62 -0.29 3.06
C LYS A 212 14.52 0.45 4.03
N ARG A 213 14.21 0.43 5.30
CA ARG A 213 14.99 1.06 6.39
C ARG A 213 15.65 0.03 7.31
N ARG A 214 16.08 -1.12 6.76
CA ARG A 214 16.70 -2.22 7.52
C ARG A 214 17.93 -1.75 8.32
N ASN A 215 18.69 -0.80 7.80
CA ASN A 215 19.80 -0.15 8.53
C ASN A 215 19.36 0.66 9.77
N ARG A 216 18.06 0.90 9.91
CA ARG A 216 17.43 1.54 11.09
C ARG A 216 16.52 0.56 11.85
N GLY A 217 16.67 -0.74 11.63
CA GLY A 217 15.86 -1.77 12.27
C GLY A 217 14.52 -2.07 11.57
N GLY A 218 14.26 -1.44 10.42
CA GLY A 218 13.06 -1.70 9.62
C GLY A 218 12.98 -3.14 9.10
N ARG A 219 11.79 -3.63 8.88
CA ARG A 219 11.49 -5.00 8.44
C ARG A 219 10.17 -5.06 7.67
N LEU A 220 9.93 -6.14 6.95
CA LEU A 220 8.64 -6.39 6.32
C LEU A 220 7.68 -7.00 7.34
N ALA A 221 6.51 -6.41 7.49
CA ALA A 221 5.44 -6.92 8.33
C ALA A 221 4.33 -7.59 7.50
N CYS A 222 3.65 -8.54 8.12
CA CYS A 222 2.41 -9.13 7.61
C CYS A 222 1.44 -9.30 8.78
N LEU A 223 0.21 -8.81 8.61
CA LEU A 223 -0.86 -8.91 9.58
C LEU A 223 -1.90 -9.92 9.11
N ARG A 224 -2.22 -10.92 9.94
CA ARG A 224 -3.35 -11.83 9.71
C ARG A 224 -4.60 -11.25 10.36
N LEU A 225 -5.59 -10.89 9.56
CA LEU A 225 -6.78 -10.17 10.04
C LEU A 225 -7.76 -11.05 10.84
N ASN A 226 -7.72 -12.37 10.63
CA ASN A 226 -8.66 -13.29 11.28
C ASN A 226 -8.51 -13.31 12.83
N ASP A 227 -7.30 -13.10 13.32
CA ASP A 227 -6.95 -13.18 14.75
C ASP A 227 -5.96 -12.09 15.22
N GLY A 228 -5.52 -11.21 14.33
CA GLY A 228 -4.57 -10.14 14.64
C GLY A 228 -3.12 -10.61 14.80
N ARG A 229 -2.77 -11.82 14.31
CA ARG A 229 -1.40 -12.31 14.42
C ARG A 229 -0.46 -11.57 13.48
N GLU A 230 0.68 -11.15 14.02
CA GLU A 230 1.72 -10.43 13.32
C GLU A 230 2.88 -11.35 12.94
N TYR A 231 3.47 -11.08 11.77
CA TYR A 231 4.67 -11.76 11.29
C TYR A 231 5.65 -10.71 10.77
N TYR A 232 6.94 -10.96 10.92
CA TYR A 232 8.00 -10.05 10.50
C TYR A 232 9.18 -10.82 9.90
N VAL A 233 9.81 -10.27 8.86
CA VAL A 233 11.03 -10.77 8.24
C VAL A 233 12.01 -9.66 7.94
#